data_37a18fe0d06f3b4d95af9c7d96f46a3c
#
_entry.id   37a18fe0d06f3b4d95af9c7d96f46a3c
#
_cell.length_a   1.000
_cell.length_b   1.000
_cell.length_c   1.000
_cell.angle_alpha   90.00
_cell.angle_beta   90.00
_cell.angle_gamma   90.00
#
_symmetry.space_group_name_H-M   'P 1'
#
loop_
_entity.id
_entity.type
_entity.pdbx_description
1 polymer ?
#
loop_
_entity_poly.entity_id
_entity_poly.type
_entity_poly.pdbx_seq_one_letter_code
_entity_poly.pdbx_strand_id
1 'polypeptide(L)'
;MNSEKWDEFLKEKQKALIFDTETSGLGYTQYDILSLSWQVINLHSWSKLSEENVYFDWVSDDRVQPIAIKTNGLTKERLAELGTIDRAEGMKIFTEALADVDLVVAHNASFDKTFVDETVKRESLPTIEWPVIFDTQNSMTTFCRLPKKDGGYKNPKLEELADILEIAKIDIVLHQSSFDVELTKRCFRKIVEDGLVAPTIAQFHDPSEKKSSKYEPGHFGLTNIDGFNLEDKILSDFVFEGKKCVVSGKSSYRDKIKKKLPKIGAKVMGDISGLTDILIVSENGVGKTKKEKALAELVKRPGTLHVFSHDAVARKLGLDKE
;
A
#
# COMPACT_ATOMS: atom_id res chain seq x y z
N MET A 1 21.97 -2.27 -8.57
CA MET A 1 20.74 -3.07 -8.85
C MET A 1 19.88 -3.14 -7.59
N ASN A 2 18.65 -3.69 -7.64
CA ASN A 2 17.81 -3.71 -6.42
C ASN A 2 18.36 -4.66 -5.34
N SER A 3 19.09 -5.71 -5.71
CA SER A 3 19.78 -6.60 -4.76
C SER A 3 20.73 -5.85 -3.84
N GLU A 4 21.57 -4.96 -4.34
CA GLU A 4 22.46 -4.13 -3.53
C GLU A 4 21.70 -3.21 -2.56
N LYS A 5 20.51 -2.73 -2.98
CA LYS A 5 19.64 -1.95 -2.09
C LYS A 5 19.03 -2.80 -0.98
N TRP A 6 18.74 -4.08 -1.26
CA TRP A 6 18.29 -5.02 -0.25
C TRP A 6 19.40 -5.36 0.72
N ASP A 7 20.62 -5.60 0.23
CA ASP A 7 21.79 -5.85 1.08
C ASP A 7 22.03 -4.67 2.04
N GLU A 8 21.97 -3.44 1.54
CA GLU A 8 22.12 -2.25 2.38
C GLU A 8 20.95 -2.08 3.35
N PHE A 9 19.71 -2.31 2.91
CA PHE A 9 18.52 -2.19 3.76
C PHE A 9 18.49 -3.22 4.89
N LEU A 10 18.97 -4.45 4.63
CA LEU A 10 18.98 -5.54 5.60
C LEU A 10 20.27 -5.62 6.42
N LYS A 11 21.28 -4.82 6.10
CA LYS A 11 22.63 -4.91 6.69
C LYS A 11 22.65 -4.97 8.21
N GLU A 12 21.83 -4.15 8.87
CA GLU A 12 21.75 -4.07 10.32
C GLU A 12 20.52 -4.77 10.91
N LYS A 13 19.71 -5.43 10.06
CA LYS A 13 18.48 -6.11 10.46
C LYS A 13 18.71 -7.60 10.58
N GLN A 14 18.29 -8.18 11.70
CA GLN A 14 18.51 -9.58 12.02
C GLN A 14 17.22 -10.41 11.88
N LYS A 15 16.10 -9.84 12.31
CA LYS A 15 14.84 -10.55 12.44
C LYS A 15 13.70 -9.83 11.71
N ALA A 16 12.83 -10.60 11.10
CA ALA A 16 11.54 -10.10 10.63
C ALA A 16 10.40 -10.92 11.23
N LEU A 17 9.29 -10.23 11.49
CA LEU A 17 8.01 -10.84 11.82
C LEU A 17 7.10 -10.74 10.60
N ILE A 18 6.63 -11.89 10.12
CA ILE A 18 5.62 -11.97 9.06
C ILE A 18 4.29 -12.31 9.73
N PHE A 19 3.22 -11.58 9.42
CA PHE A 19 1.93 -11.82 10.06
C PHE A 19 0.76 -11.64 9.09
N ASP A 20 -0.37 -12.21 9.49
CA ASP A 20 -1.64 -12.15 8.79
C ASP A 20 -2.81 -12.30 9.76
N THR A 21 -3.96 -11.70 9.44
CA THR A 21 -5.18 -11.75 10.26
C THR A 21 -6.37 -12.27 9.48
N GLU A 22 -7.14 -13.17 10.09
CA GLU A 22 -8.50 -13.44 9.63
C GLU A 22 -9.50 -12.68 10.49
N THR A 23 -10.47 -12.06 9.83
CA THR A 23 -11.40 -11.16 10.48
C THR A 23 -12.85 -11.56 10.24
N SER A 24 -13.75 -11.09 11.11
CA SER A 24 -15.19 -11.31 10.98
C SER A 24 -15.86 -10.40 9.94
N GLY A 25 -15.10 -9.50 9.31
CA GLY A 25 -15.58 -8.58 8.25
C GLY A 25 -14.50 -7.58 7.86
N LEU A 26 -14.81 -6.66 6.94
CA LEU A 26 -13.82 -5.75 6.34
C LEU A 26 -13.61 -4.43 7.10
N GLY A 27 -14.53 -4.04 7.97
CA GLY A 27 -14.48 -2.75 8.67
C GLY A 27 -13.91 -2.87 10.08
N TYR A 28 -12.68 -2.44 10.31
CA TYR A 28 -11.97 -2.57 11.59
C TYR A 28 -12.69 -1.95 12.81
N THR A 29 -13.58 -0.95 12.61
CA THR A 29 -14.38 -0.38 13.71
C THR A 29 -15.61 -1.21 14.06
N GLN A 30 -16.09 -2.05 13.13
CA GLN A 30 -17.32 -2.81 13.25
C GLN A 30 -17.08 -4.30 13.49
N TYR A 31 -15.96 -4.82 13.04
CA TYR A 31 -15.64 -6.24 13.04
C TYR A 31 -14.39 -6.53 13.87
N ASP A 32 -14.13 -7.80 14.10
CA ASP A 32 -13.09 -8.26 15.01
C ASP A 32 -12.10 -9.18 14.30
N ILE A 33 -10.89 -9.28 14.85
CA ILE A 33 -9.94 -10.33 14.48
C ILE A 33 -10.46 -11.65 15.05
N LEU A 34 -10.49 -12.68 14.23
CA LEU A 34 -10.85 -14.06 14.62
C LEU A 34 -9.61 -14.94 14.77
N SER A 35 -8.57 -14.72 13.97
CA SER A 35 -7.25 -15.30 14.18
C SER A 35 -6.14 -14.33 13.82
N LEU A 36 -5.00 -14.50 14.47
CA LEU A 36 -3.77 -13.78 14.21
C LEU A 36 -2.63 -14.78 14.21
N SER A 37 -1.93 -14.85 13.09
CA SER A 37 -0.79 -15.74 12.90
C SER A 37 0.46 -14.97 12.59
N TRP A 38 1.60 -15.43 13.11
CA TRP A 38 2.88 -14.86 12.73
C TRP A 38 4.02 -15.85 12.80
N GLN A 39 5.06 -15.55 12.02
CA GLN A 39 6.36 -16.21 12.09
C GLN A 39 7.45 -15.17 12.31
N VAL A 40 8.34 -15.40 13.25
CA VAL A 40 9.60 -14.67 13.35
C VAL A 40 10.69 -15.46 12.62
N ILE A 41 11.40 -14.80 11.72
CA ILE A 41 12.47 -15.40 10.92
C ILE A 41 13.79 -14.67 11.11
N ASN A 42 14.90 -15.38 10.91
CA ASN A 42 16.21 -14.77 10.71
C ASN A 42 16.33 -14.31 9.25
N LEU A 43 16.64 -13.03 9.02
CA LEU A 43 16.70 -12.40 7.69
C LEU A 43 17.86 -12.87 6.82
N HIS A 44 18.94 -13.42 7.42
CA HIS A 44 20.12 -13.86 6.68
C HIS A 44 20.06 -15.35 6.30
N SER A 45 19.54 -16.18 7.21
CA SER A 45 19.40 -17.63 6.95
C SER A 45 18.01 -18.05 6.45
N TRP A 46 17.03 -17.15 6.54
CA TRP A 46 15.60 -17.43 6.27
C TRP A 46 14.98 -18.51 7.16
N SER A 47 15.71 -18.91 8.22
CA SER A 47 15.21 -19.91 9.16
C SER A 47 14.09 -19.33 10.04
N LYS A 48 13.08 -20.14 10.30
CA LYS A 48 12.02 -19.83 11.26
C LYS A 48 12.58 -19.91 12.68
N LEU A 49 12.43 -18.86 13.45
CA LEU A 49 12.85 -18.75 14.87
C LEU A 49 11.69 -19.09 15.80
N SER A 50 10.51 -18.57 15.53
CA SER A 50 9.27 -18.89 16.24
C SER A 50 8.07 -18.80 15.31
N GLU A 51 6.96 -19.38 15.72
CA GLU A 51 5.68 -19.35 15.02
C GLU A 51 4.57 -19.44 16.04
N GLU A 52 3.54 -18.62 15.88
CA GLU A 52 2.33 -18.66 16.71
C GLU A 52 1.09 -18.48 15.82
N ASN A 53 0.02 -19.07 16.26
CA ASN A 53 -1.30 -18.93 15.67
C ASN A 53 -2.33 -18.88 16.78
N VAL A 54 -2.92 -17.72 17.00
CA VAL A 54 -3.90 -17.50 18.06
C VAL A 54 -5.29 -17.30 17.48
N TYR A 55 -6.28 -17.90 18.11
CA TYR A 55 -7.70 -17.74 17.80
C TYR A 55 -8.39 -16.98 18.92
N PHE A 56 -9.32 -16.10 18.55
CA PHE A 56 -10.00 -15.24 19.51
C PHE A 56 -11.46 -15.64 19.68
N ASP A 57 -11.98 -15.37 20.87
CA ASP A 57 -13.37 -15.63 21.19
C ASP A 57 -14.34 -14.92 20.24
N TRP A 58 -15.43 -15.61 19.95
CA TRP A 58 -16.55 -15.03 19.22
C TRP A 58 -17.21 -13.93 20.05
N VAL A 59 -17.31 -12.71 19.50
CA VAL A 59 -17.89 -11.59 20.26
C VAL A 59 -19.41 -11.61 20.19
N SER A 60 -19.97 -11.39 19.00
CA SER A 60 -21.42 -11.42 18.79
C SER A 60 -21.75 -11.55 17.30
N ASP A 61 -22.94 -12.03 16.98
CA ASP A 61 -23.34 -12.32 15.59
C ASP A 61 -23.56 -11.05 14.76
N ASP A 62 -23.88 -9.93 15.38
CA ASP A 62 -24.02 -8.62 14.71
C ASP A 62 -22.68 -8.00 14.29
N ARG A 63 -21.57 -8.54 14.83
CA ARG A 63 -20.21 -8.16 14.46
C ARG A 63 -19.57 -9.14 13.47
N VAL A 64 -20.38 -9.76 12.62
CA VAL A 64 -19.92 -10.77 11.66
C VAL A 64 -20.55 -10.56 10.28
N GLN A 65 -19.72 -10.54 9.26
CA GLN A 65 -20.18 -10.62 7.88
C GLN A 65 -20.21 -12.08 7.41
N PRO A 66 -21.34 -12.62 6.98
CA PRO A 66 -21.42 -14.02 6.52
C PRO A 66 -20.41 -14.37 5.43
N ILE A 67 -20.07 -13.39 4.57
CA ILE A 67 -19.08 -13.60 3.51
C ILE A 67 -17.67 -13.82 4.07
N ALA A 68 -17.29 -13.13 5.15
CA ALA A 68 -15.98 -13.32 5.79
C ALA A 68 -15.85 -14.76 6.32
N ILE A 69 -16.86 -15.23 7.06
CA ILE A 69 -16.89 -16.61 7.59
C ILE A 69 -16.90 -17.64 6.47
N LYS A 70 -17.61 -17.38 5.37
CA LYS A 70 -17.57 -18.26 4.20
C LYS A 70 -16.16 -18.33 3.58
N THR A 71 -15.39 -17.24 3.66
CA THR A 71 -14.03 -17.16 3.09
C THR A 71 -13.01 -17.87 3.97
N ASN A 72 -12.99 -17.57 5.29
CA ASN A 72 -11.97 -18.11 6.20
C ASN A 72 -12.40 -19.38 6.96
N GLY A 73 -13.68 -19.73 6.95
CA GLY A 73 -14.21 -20.93 7.60
C GLY A 73 -14.24 -20.88 9.14
N LEU A 74 -13.94 -19.72 9.75
CA LEU A 74 -13.87 -19.54 11.20
C LEU A 74 -15.27 -19.28 11.78
N THR A 75 -16.11 -20.32 11.79
CA THR A 75 -17.40 -20.27 12.48
C THR A 75 -17.20 -20.29 14.00
N LYS A 76 -18.25 -19.94 14.73
CA LYS A 76 -18.25 -19.99 16.21
C LYS A 76 -17.87 -21.38 16.74
N GLU A 77 -18.43 -22.43 16.13
CA GLU A 77 -18.16 -23.82 16.47
C GLU A 77 -16.71 -24.17 16.16
N ARG A 78 -16.21 -23.73 14.99
CA ARG A 78 -14.83 -24.00 14.59
C ARG A 78 -13.83 -23.32 15.52
N LEU A 79 -14.08 -22.08 15.93
CA LEU A 79 -13.23 -21.38 16.91
C LEU A 79 -13.22 -22.12 18.27
N ALA A 80 -14.38 -22.60 18.74
CA ALA A 80 -14.45 -23.36 19.97
C ALA A 80 -13.65 -24.68 19.90
N GLU A 81 -13.63 -25.35 18.74
CA GLU A 81 -12.81 -26.54 18.50
C GLU A 81 -11.30 -26.26 18.48
N LEU A 82 -10.91 -25.13 17.91
CA LEU A 82 -9.50 -24.73 17.77
C LEU A 82 -8.90 -24.27 19.11
N GLY A 83 -9.73 -23.85 20.04
CA GLY A 83 -9.33 -23.27 21.32
C GLY A 83 -8.97 -21.79 21.16
N THR A 84 -9.73 -20.95 21.82
CA THR A 84 -9.58 -19.49 21.77
C THR A 84 -8.90 -18.96 23.02
N ILE A 85 -8.31 -17.78 22.90
CA ILE A 85 -7.76 -17.01 24.01
C ILE A 85 -8.40 -15.62 24.06
N ASP A 86 -8.29 -14.98 25.20
CA ASP A 86 -8.69 -13.59 25.37
C ASP A 86 -7.92 -12.65 24.43
N ARG A 87 -8.59 -11.62 23.88
CA ARG A 87 -7.98 -10.71 22.92
C ARG A 87 -6.83 -9.92 23.52
N ALA A 88 -6.98 -9.44 24.75
CA ALA A 88 -5.92 -8.69 25.39
C ALA A 88 -4.67 -9.57 25.63
N GLU A 89 -4.87 -10.85 25.96
CA GLU A 89 -3.77 -11.81 26.10
C GLU A 89 -3.07 -12.05 24.75
N GLY A 90 -3.82 -12.37 23.72
CA GLY A 90 -3.25 -12.60 22.38
C GLY A 90 -2.51 -11.37 21.81
N MET A 91 -3.07 -10.17 22.03
CA MET A 91 -2.39 -8.94 21.63
C MET A 91 -1.09 -8.69 22.41
N LYS A 92 -1.02 -9.05 23.70
CA LYS A 92 0.23 -8.98 24.48
C LYS A 92 1.29 -9.89 23.92
N ILE A 93 0.95 -11.17 23.65
CA ILE A 93 1.89 -12.12 23.05
C ILE A 93 2.41 -11.61 21.71
N PHE A 94 1.53 -11.07 20.87
CA PHE A 94 1.92 -10.52 19.58
C PHE A 94 2.82 -9.28 19.72
N THR A 95 2.51 -8.35 20.64
CA THR A 95 3.32 -7.15 20.86
C THR A 95 4.69 -7.47 21.45
N GLU A 96 4.81 -8.50 22.27
CA GLU A 96 6.10 -9.01 22.75
C GLU A 96 6.95 -9.56 21.61
N ALA A 97 6.33 -10.30 20.66
CA ALA A 97 7.04 -10.77 19.47
C ALA A 97 7.47 -9.62 18.55
N LEU A 98 6.67 -8.55 18.44
CA LEU A 98 7.02 -7.35 17.67
C LEU A 98 8.19 -6.57 18.26
N ALA A 99 8.34 -6.56 19.57
CA ALA A 99 9.39 -5.81 20.26
C ALA A 99 10.82 -6.35 19.97
N ASP A 100 10.94 -7.56 19.49
CA ASP A 100 12.22 -8.28 19.26
C ASP A 100 12.57 -8.41 17.75
N VAL A 101 11.95 -7.61 16.88
CA VAL A 101 12.21 -7.67 15.44
C VAL A 101 12.51 -6.30 14.82
N ASP A 102 13.28 -6.31 13.74
CA ASP A 102 13.72 -5.11 13.04
C ASP A 102 12.82 -4.74 11.85
N LEU A 103 12.07 -5.71 11.38
CA LEU A 103 11.23 -5.60 10.19
C LEU A 103 9.93 -6.37 10.39
N VAL A 104 8.85 -5.80 9.91
CA VAL A 104 7.55 -6.47 9.80
C VAL A 104 7.22 -6.65 8.33
N VAL A 105 6.62 -7.77 7.97
CA VAL A 105 6.19 -8.08 6.60
C VAL A 105 4.75 -8.56 6.62
N ALA A 106 3.93 -8.03 5.74
CA ALA A 106 2.57 -8.52 5.52
C ALA A 106 2.16 -8.35 4.05
N HIS A 107 1.06 -9.01 3.67
CA HIS A 107 0.47 -8.85 2.35
C HIS A 107 -0.83 -8.03 2.47
N ASN A 108 -0.81 -6.78 2.04
CA ASN A 108 -1.82 -5.76 2.34
C ASN A 108 -1.74 -5.28 3.80
N ALA A 109 -0.52 -4.98 4.24
CA ALA A 109 -0.19 -4.65 5.63
C ALA A 109 -1.08 -3.58 6.29
N SER A 110 -1.66 -2.67 5.52
CA SER A 110 -2.59 -1.65 6.03
C SER A 110 -3.84 -2.27 6.65
N PHE A 111 -4.35 -3.35 6.06
CA PHE A 111 -5.53 -4.04 6.57
C PHE A 111 -5.25 -4.67 7.95
N ASP A 112 -4.25 -5.53 8.01
CA ASP A 112 -3.91 -6.28 9.23
C ASP A 112 -3.47 -5.36 10.36
N LYS A 113 -2.58 -4.41 10.05
CA LYS A 113 -2.12 -3.41 11.02
C LYS A 113 -3.27 -2.63 11.63
N THR A 114 -4.23 -2.18 10.80
CA THR A 114 -5.35 -1.37 11.28
C THR A 114 -6.27 -2.18 12.21
N PHE A 115 -6.50 -3.45 11.90
CA PHE A 115 -7.27 -4.34 12.78
C PHE A 115 -6.55 -4.61 14.10
N VAL A 116 -5.24 -4.82 14.08
CA VAL A 116 -4.43 -4.99 15.29
C VAL A 116 -4.45 -3.71 16.13
N ASP A 117 -4.18 -2.54 15.55
CA ASP A 117 -4.19 -1.26 16.27
C ASP A 117 -5.55 -0.97 16.93
N GLU A 118 -6.64 -1.21 16.20
CA GLU A 118 -7.98 -0.99 16.74
C GLU A 118 -8.34 -2.01 17.83
N THR A 119 -7.85 -3.25 17.73
CA THR A 119 -8.02 -4.26 18.78
C THR A 119 -7.24 -3.86 20.03
N VAL A 120 -5.98 -3.49 19.91
CA VAL A 120 -5.14 -2.97 21.01
C VAL A 120 -5.82 -1.81 21.73
N LYS A 121 -6.39 -0.87 20.96
CA LYS A 121 -7.12 0.27 21.50
C LYS A 121 -8.40 -0.14 22.23
N ARG A 122 -9.19 -1.08 21.68
CA ARG A 122 -10.42 -1.59 22.34
C ARG A 122 -10.12 -2.32 23.64
N GLU A 123 -9.02 -3.08 23.66
CA GLU A 123 -8.56 -3.80 24.86
C GLU A 123 -7.82 -2.88 25.85
N SER A 124 -7.77 -1.57 25.58
CA SER A 124 -7.09 -0.57 26.44
C SER A 124 -5.62 -0.91 26.72
N LEU A 125 -4.95 -1.54 25.75
CA LEU A 125 -3.52 -1.86 25.80
C LEU A 125 -2.67 -0.68 25.31
N PRO A 126 -1.38 -0.64 25.65
CA PRO A 126 -0.45 0.36 25.13
C PRO A 126 -0.39 0.36 23.60
N THR A 127 -0.35 1.54 23.01
CA THR A 127 -0.19 1.69 21.54
C THR A 127 1.08 1.00 21.06
N ILE A 128 1.00 0.29 19.95
CA ILE A 128 2.14 -0.43 19.36
C ILE A 128 3.08 0.57 18.67
N GLU A 129 4.34 0.50 19.02
CA GLU A 129 5.42 1.12 18.24
C GLU A 129 5.88 0.11 17.18
N TRP A 130 5.30 0.22 15.98
CA TRP A 130 5.60 -0.70 14.91
C TRP A 130 7.02 -0.52 14.38
N PRO A 131 7.79 -1.59 14.20
CA PRO A 131 9.00 -1.58 13.37
C PRO A 131 8.69 -1.13 11.94
N VAL A 132 9.72 -0.92 11.13
CA VAL A 132 9.49 -0.66 9.69
C VAL A 132 8.70 -1.81 9.06
N ILE A 133 7.75 -1.49 8.19
CA ILE A 133 6.87 -2.50 7.58
C ILE A 133 7.10 -2.53 6.07
N PHE A 134 7.29 -3.74 5.53
CA PHE A 134 7.30 -4.01 4.10
C PHE A 134 5.98 -4.66 3.69
N ASP A 135 5.25 -4.01 2.80
CA ASP A 135 3.98 -4.51 2.25
C ASP A 135 4.25 -5.18 0.90
N THR A 136 4.16 -6.51 0.87
CA THR A 136 4.41 -7.30 -0.35
C THR A 136 3.38 -7.01 -1.45
N GLN A 137 2.13 -6.71 -1.11
CA GLN A 137 1.09 -6.41 -2.09
C GLN A 137 1.37 -5.10 -2.83
N ASN A 138 1.52 -4.02 -2.07
CA ASN A 138 1.71 -2.69 -2.65
C ASN A 138 3.04 -2.59 -3.40
N SER A 139 4.12 -3.14 -2.83
CA SER A 139 5.46 -3.11 -3.44
C SER A 139 5.51 -3.86 -4.77
N MET A 140 4.76 -4.95 -4.92
CA MET A 140 4.77 -5.79 -6.11
C MET A 140 3.74 -5.40 -7.18
N THR A 141 2.87 -4.44 -6.93
CA THR A 141 1.79 -4.04 -7.86
C THR A 141 2.32 -3.70 -9.25
N THR A 142 3.37 -2.89 -9.34
CA THR A 142 3.97 -2.49 -10.62
C THR A 142 4.75 -3.62 -11.29
N PHE A 143 5.34 -4.51 -10.50
CA PHE A 143 6.05 -5.69 -11.02
C PHE A 143 5.07 -6.71 -11.61
N CYS A 144 3.99 -7.03 -10.90
CA CYS A 144 2.99 -8.01 -11.32
C CYS A 144 2.19 -7.59 -12.55
N ARG A 145 1.98 -6.29 -12.77
CA ARG A 145 1.28 -5.73 -13.93
C ARG A 145 -0.11 -6.32 -14.19
N LEU A 146 -0.81 -6.75 -13.14
CA LEU A 146 -2.15 -7.29 -13.26
C LEU A 146 -3.14 -6.19 -13.68
N PRO A 147 -3.88 -6.37 -14.78
CA PRO A 147 -4.69 -5.27 -15.33
C PRO A 147 -5.91 -4.95 -14.46
N LYS A 148 -6.22 -3.65 -14.32
CA LYS A 148 -7.53 -3.18 -13.85
C LYS A 148 -8.49 -2.99 -15.02
N LYS A 149 -9.80 -3.16 -14.77
CA LYS A 149 -10.86 -2.90 -15.78
C LYS A 149 -10.83 -1.46 -16.30
N ASP A 150 -10.41 -0.51 -15.45
CA ASP A 150 -10.39 0.92 -15.75
C ASP A 150 -8.99 1.45 -16.12
N GLY A 151 -8.07 0.55 -16.46
CA GLY A 151 -6.67 0.86 -16.78
C GLY A 151 -5.73 0.90 -15.55
N GLY A 152 -4.42 0.78 -15.79
CA GLY A 152 -3.41 0.62 -14.74
C GLY A 152 -3.37 -0.79 -14.17
N TYR A 153 -2.72 -0.95 -13.02
CA TYR A 153 -2.53 -2.26 -12.38
C TYR A 153 -3.31 -2.36 -11.08
N LYS A 154 -3.91 -3.52 -10.82
CA LYS A 154 -4.48 -3.84 -9.52
C LYS A 154 -3.40 -4.39 -8.60
N ASN A 155 -3.60 -4.25 -7.31
CA ASN A 155 -2.80 -4.94 -6.31
C ASN A 155 -2.99 -6.45 -6.49
N PRO A 156 -1.90 -7.25 -6.49
CA PRO A 156 -2.01 -8.70 -6.57
C PRO A 156 -2.63 -9.24 -5.29
N LYS A 157 -3.46 -10.26 -5.40
CA LYS A 157 -3.77 -11.13 -4.26
C LYS A 157 -2.51 -11.95 -3.93
N LEU A 158 -2.43 -12.48 -2.72
CA LEU A 158 -1.29 -13.30 -2.30
C LEU A 158 -1.07 -14.51 -3.23
N GLU A 159 -2.16 -15.18 -3.62
CA GLU A 159 -2.13 -16.29 -4.57
C GLU A 159 -1.59 -15.87 -5.95
N GLU A 160 -2.07 -14.70 -6.45
CA GLU A 160 -1.63 -14.18 -7.76
C GLU A 160 -0.14 -13.80 -7.72
N LEU A 161 0.31 -13.24 -6.59
CA LEU A 161 1.72 -12.93 -6.37
C LEU A 161 2.56 -14.22 -6.36
N ALA A 162 2.13 -15.23 -5.63
CA ALA A 162 2.82 -16.52 -5.57
C ALA A 162 2.90 -17.20 -6.94
N ASP A 163 1.82 -17.16 -7.74
CA ASP A 163 1.81 -17.71 -9.10
C ASP A 163 2.78 -16.97 -10.02
N ILE A 164 2.81 -15.63 -9.97
CA ILE A 164 3.74 -14.82 -10.77
C ILE A 164 5.18 -15.06 -10.36
N LEU A 165 5.44 -15.32 -9.09
CA LEU A 165 6.76 -15.63 -8.56
C LEU A 165 7.14 -17.12 -8.70
N GLU A 166 6.27 -17.95 -9.28
CA GLU A 166 6.46 -19.39 -9.45
C GLU A 166 6.70 -20.13 -8.13
N ILE A 167 6.05 -19.67 -7.05
CA ILE A 167 6.15 -20.26 -5.72
C ILE A 167 5.19 -21.44 -5.61
N ALA A 168 5.72 -22.62 -5.29
CA ALA A 168 4.91 -23.80 -5.06
C ALA A 168 3.98 -23.62 -3.84
N LYS A 169 2.69 -23.84 -4.06
CA LYS A 169 1.63 -23.79 -3.03
C LYS A 169 1.31 -25.19 -2.47
N ILE A 170 2.27 -26.11 -2.56
CA ILE A 170 2.14 -27.47 -2.04
C ILE A 170 1.96 -27.37 -0.53
N ASP A 171 0.95 -28.03 0.00
CA ASP A 171 0.56 -28.06 1.42
C ASP A 171 0.03 -26.72 1.99
N ILE A 172 -0.36 -25.77 1.15
CA ILE A 172 -0.95 -24.51 1.57
C ILE A 172 -2.46 -24.53 1.35
N VAL A 173 -3.22 -24.41 2.44
CA VAL A 173 -4.67 -24.15 2.42
C VAL A 173 -4.88 -22.65 2.60
N LEU A 174 -5.24 -21.97 1.51
CA LEU A 174 -5.46 -20.52 1.52
C LEU A 174 -6.62 -20.10 2.44
N HIS A 175 -6.59 -18.87 2.92
CA HIS A 175 -7.53 -18.32 3.89
C HIS A 175 -7.49 -19.01 5.26
N GLN A 176 -6.32 -19.45 5.64
CA GLN A 176 -5.95 -19.72 7.03
C GLN A 176 -4.70 -18.88 7.31
N SER A 177 -4.76 -17.97 8.25
CA SER A 177 -3.72 -16.96 8.46
C SER A 177 -2.30 -17.56 8.63
N SER A 178 -2.17 -18.75 9.21
CA SER A 178 -0.87 -19.43 9.31
C SER A 178 -0.28 -19.85 7.96
N PHE A 179 -1.11 -20.24 7.00
CA PHE A 179 -0.67 -20.59 5.64
C PHE A 179 -0.37 -19.34 4.81
N ASP A 180 -1.15 -18.28 5.00
CA ASP A 180 -0.93 -17.01 4.33
C ASP A 180 0.37 -16.34 4.83
N VAL A 181 0.72 -16.48 6.12
CA VAL A 181 2.03 -16.12 6.67
C VAL A 181 3.18 -16.88 5.99
N GLU A 182 3.07 -18.20 5.87
CA GLU A 182 4.12 -19.00 5.21
C GLU A 182 4.26 -18.63 3.73
N LEU A 183 3.15 -18.40 3.03
CA LEU A 183 3.16 -18.00 1.63
C LEU A 183 3.75 -16.60 1.46
N THR A 184 3.38 -15.66 2.33
CA THR A 184 3.94 -14.30 2.37
C THR A 184 5.44 -14.33 2.61
N LYS A 185 5.93 -15.19 3.53
CA LYS A 185 7.37 -15.38 3.77
C LYS A 185 8.08 -15.85 2.50
N ARG A 186 7.55 -16.84 1.80
CA ARG A 186 8.15 -17.35 0.55
C ARG A 186 8.19 -16.29 -0.54
N CYS A 187 7.09 -15.52 -0.69
CA CYS A 187 7.06 -14.40 -1.61
C CYS A 187 8.10 -13.33 -1.23
N PHE A 188 8.17 -12.95 0.03
CA PHE A 188 9.12 -11.96 0.52
C PHE A 188 10.57 -12.40 0.30
N ARG A 189 10.90 -13.65 0.64
CA ARG A 189 12.23 -14.22 0.38
C ARG A 189 12.62 -14.10 -1.09
N LYS A 190 11.74 -14.50 -2.00
CA LYS A 190 12.00 -14.42 -3.45
C LYS A 190 12.15 -12.99 -3.94
N ILE A 191 11.35 -12.06 -3.42
CA ILE A 191 11.47 -10.62 -3.75
C ILE A 191 12.85 -10.09 -3.38
N VAL A 192 13.36 -10.47 -2.21
CA VAL A 192 14.67 -10.05 -1.70
C VAL A 192 15.80 -10.70 -2.48
N GLU A 193 15.81 -12.05 -2.56
CA GLU A 193 16.89 -12.82 -3.18
C GLU A 193 17.06 -12.48 -4.67
N ASP A 194 15.96 -12.30 -5.40
CA ASP A 194 16.00 -11.95 -6.82
C ASP A 194 16.06 -10.43 -7.08
N GLY A 195 15.99 -9.59 -6.04
CA GLY A 195 16.00 -8.14 -6.17
C GLY A 195 14.91 -7.60 -7.09
N LEU A 196 13.69 -8.16 -7.03
CA LEU A 196 12.62 -7.89 -7.98
C LEU A 196 12.14 -6.44 -7.93
N VAL A 197 12.06 -5.87 -6.73
CA VAL A 197 11.76 -4.45 -6.46
C VAL A 197 12.73 -3.91 -5.43
N ALA A 198 12.86 -2.59 -5.34
CA ALA A 198 13.65 -1.97 -4.27
C ALA A 198 12.91 -2.10 -2.92
N PRO A 199 13.65 -2.18 -1.79
CA PRO A 199 13.02 -2.13 -0.48
C PRO A 199 12.25 -0.81 -0.31
N THR A 200 11.00 -0.92 0.12
CA THR A 200 10.12 0.22 0.38
C THR A 200 9.46 0.05 1.74
N ILE A 201 9.35 1.15 2.48
CA ILE A 201 8.64 1.13 3.77
C ILE A 201 7.18 1.44 3.49
N ALA A 202 6.28 0.62 4.02
CA ALA A 202 4.84 0.86 3.93
C ALA A 202 4.48 2.16 4.65
N GLN A 203 3.69 3.00 4.00
CA GLN A 203 3.19 4.25 4.56
C GLN A 203 1.73 4.08 4.96
N PHE A 204 1.41 4.41 6.20
CA PHE A 204 0.06 4.33 6.75
C PHE A 204 -0.47 5.74 7.01
N HIS A 205 -1.74 5.94 6.71
CA HIS A 205 -2.47 7.14 7.11
C HIS A 205 -3.22 6.84 8.40
N ASP A 206 -3.16 7.74 9.38
CA ASP A 206 -3.98 7.65 10.58
C ASP A 206 -5.46 7.85 10.19
N PRO A 207 -6.32 6.83 10.38
CA PRO A 207 -7.75 6.96 10.06
C PRO A 207 -8.48 7.97 10.96
N SER A 208 -7.90 8.35 12.11
CA SER A 208 -8.46 9.35 13.02
C SER A 208 -8.14 10.78 12.61
N GLU A 209 -7.17 10.99 11.73
CA GLU A 209 -6.94 12.27 11.10
C GLU A 209 -8.16 12.60 10.23
N LYS A 210 -9.16 13.26 10.85
CA LYS A 210 -10.15 14.01 10.07
C LYS A 210 -9.35 14.82 9.08
N LYS A 211 -9.63 14.66 7.77
CA LYS A 211 -9.10 15.50 6.70
C LYS A 211 -9.28 16.97 7.12
N SER A 212 -8.39 17.46 7.97
CA SER A 212 -8.21 18.87 8.18
C SER A 212 -7.57 19.36 6.88
N SER A 213 -8.25 20.25 6.20
CA SER A 213 -7.78 20.92 4.99
C SER A 213 -6.62 21.89 5.28
N LYS A 214 -5.71 21.50 6.18
CA LYS A 214 -4.45 22.20 6.44
C LYS A 214 -3.31 21.26 6.13
N TYR A 215 -2.87 21.34 4.89
CA TYR A 215 -1.68 20.73 4.36
C TYR A 215 -0.45 21.26 5.10
N GLU A 216 0.26 20.41 5.83
CA GLU A 216 1.60 20.71 6.31
C GLU A 216 2.64 20.37 5.22
N PRO A 217 3.62 21.23 4.94
CA PRO A 217 4.59 21.02 3.89
C PRO A 217 5.66 20.04 4.33
N GLY A 218 5.51 18.75 3.92
CA GLY A 218 6.48 17.71 4.23
C GLY A 218 6.27 16.37 3.52
N HIS A 219 5.23 16.21 2.73
CA HIS A 219 5.00 14.98 1.98
C HIS A 219 5.85 14.93 0.72
N PHE A 220 6.94 14.18 0.78
CA PHE A 220 7.65 13.72 -0.40
C PHE A 220 6.76 12.74 -1.17
N GLY A 221 6.08 13.31 -2.18
CA GLY A 221 5.74 12.78 -3.46
C GLY A 221 4.96 11.47 -3.51
N LEU A 222 3.63 11.58 -3.70
CA LEU A 222 2.93 10.59 -4.50
C LEU A 222 3.73 10.38 -5.78
N THR A 223 4.29 9.19 -5.98
CA THR A 223 5.02 8.84 -7.20
C THR A 223 4.07 8.42 -8.31
N ASN A 224 2.79 8.20 -7.98
CA ASN A 224 1.77 7.77 -8.93
C ASN A 224 0.40 8.32 -8.54
N ILE A 225 -0.30 8.92 -9.48
CA ILE A 225 -1.70 9.31 -9.38
C ILE A 225 -2.47 8.66 -10.53
N ASP A 226 -3.48 7.87 -10.21
CA ASP A 226 -4.45 7.36 -11.18
C ASP A 226 -3.81 6.54 -12.33
N GLY A 227 -2.66 5.88 -12.05
CA GLY A 227 -1.89 5.11 -13.03
C GLY A 227 -0.83 5.91 -13.79
N PHE A 228 -0.64 7.19 -13.47
CA PHE A 228 0.43 8.02 -14.01
C PHE A 228 1.61 8.08 -13.06
N ASN A 229 2.81 7.78 -13.54
CA ASN A 229 4.03 8.06 -12.83
C ASN A 229 4.27 9.58 -12.85
N LEU A 230 4.38 10.18 -11.67
CA LEU A 230 4.63 11.60 -11.56
C LEU A 230 6.12 11.92 -11.69
N GLU A 231 6.41 12.94 -12.47
CA GLU A 231 7.76 13.42 -12.71
C GLU A 231 8.11 14.64 -11.83
N ASP A 232 7.44 14.81 -10.69
CA ASP A 232 7.57 15.97 -9.80
C ASP A 232 9.01 16.27 -9.38
N LYS A 233 9.90 15.26 -9.39
CA LYS A 233 11.32 15.40 -9.04
C LYS A 233 12.11 16.27 -10.03
N ILE A 234 11.73 16.26 -11.31
CA ILE A 234 12.40 17.07 -12.35
C ILE A 234 11.74 18.42 -12.54
N LEU A 235 10.64 18.69 -11.84
CA LEU A 235 9.85 19.90 -12.05
C LEU A 235 10.62 21.18 -11.67
N SER A 236 11.60 21.11 -10.74
CA SER A 236 12.45 22.25 -10.37
C SER A 236 13.09 22.92 -11.58
N ASP A 237 13.62 22.11 -12.50
CA ASP A 237 14.36 22.54 -13.68
C ASP A 237 13.49 22.62 -14.94
N PHE A 238 12.22 22.25 -14.82
CA PHE A 238 11.31 22.15 -15.96
C PHE A 238 10.80 23.54 -16.41
N VAL A 239 10.88 23.81 -17.70
CA VAL A 239 10.43 25.07 -18.32
C VAL A 239 9.06 24.88 -18.94
N PHE A 240 8.09 25.71 -18.55
CA PHE A 240 6.71 25.68 -19.07
C PHE A 240 6.53 26.53 -20.35
N GLU A 241 7.44 27.43 -20.62
CA GLU A 241 7.34 28.32 -21.79
C GLU A 241 7.24 27.51 -23.09
N GLY A 242 6.31 27.87 -23.96
CA GLY A 242 6.03 27.18 -25.22
C GLY A 242 5.32 25.82 -25.09
N LYS A 243 5.18 25.27 -23.90
CA LYS A 243 4.58 23.95 -23.66
C LYS A 243 3.06 23.98 -23.69
N LYS A 244 2.46 22.91 -24.23
CA LYS A 244 1.01 22.69 -24.24
C LYS A 244 0.61 21.84 -23.02
N CYS A 245 -0.12 22.44 -22.10
CA CYS A 245 -0.47 21.87 -20.81
C CYS A 245 -1.95 21.53 -20.72
N VAL A 246 -2.30 20.36 -20.19
CA VAL A 246 -3.66 19.99 -19.80
C VAL A 246 -3.71 19.90 -18.28
N VAL A 247 -4.63 20.65 -17.65
CA VAL A 247 -4.86 20.60 -16.19
C VAL A 247 -6.15 19.84 -15.94
N SER A 248 -6.05 18.70 -15.27
CA SER A 248 -7.16 17.78 -15.05
C SER A 248 -7.32 17.37 -13.58
N GLY A 249 -8.55 17.03 -13.20
CA GLY A 249 -8.91 16.71 -11.82
C GLY A 249 -9.38 17.92 -11.01
N LYS A 250 -9.89 17.68 -9.80
CA LYS A 250 -10.41 18.72 -8.89
C LYS A 250 -9.39 18.98 -7.78
N SER A 251 -8.94 20.21 -7.62
CA SER A 251 -8.17 20.67 -6.46
C SER A 251 -8.36 22.17 -6.26
N SER A 252 -7.98 22.70 -5.10
CA SER A 252 -7.97 24.13 -4.80
C SER A 252 -7.04 24.91 -5.72
N TYR A 253 -6.02 24.28 -6.29
CA TYR A 253 -5.02 24.89 -7.16
C TYR A 253 -5.41 24.90 -8.64
N ARG A 254 -6.36 24.08 -9.07
CA ARG A 254 -6.69 23.87 -10.51
C ARG A 254 -6.87 25.17 -11.28
N ASP A 255 -7.73 26.04 -10.81
CA ASP A 255 -8.05 27.29 -11.52
C ASP A 255 -6.94 28.32 -11.39
N LYS A 256 -6.24 28.35 -10.26
CA LYS A 256 -5.05 29.18 -10.05
C LYS A 256 -3.92 28.78 -11.03
N ILE A 257 -3.65 27.47 -11.17
CA ILE A 257 -2.68 26.92 -12.13
C ILE A 257 -3.06 27.31 -13.56
N LYS A 258 -4.32 27.09 -13.96
CA LYS A 258 -4.80 27.47 -15.30
C LYS A 258 -4.64 28.95 -15.62
N LYS A 259 -4.81 29.83 -14.63
CA LYS A 259 -4.63 31.28 -14.79
C LYS A 259 -3.15 31.70 -14.80
N LYS A 260 -2.27 30.94 -14.12
CA LYS A 260 -0.84 31.29 -14.00
C LYS A 260 -0.02 30.79 -15.18
N LEU A 261 -0.30 29.59 -15.70
CA LEU A 261 0.43 28.96 -16.81
C LEU A 261 0.58 29.88 -18.06
N PRO A 262 -0.50 30.53 -18.56
CA PRO A 262 -0.35 31.46 -19.71
C PRO A 262 0.55 32.65 -19.42
N LYS A 263 0.62 33.09 -18.15
CA LYS A 263 1.48 34.23 -17.76
C LYS A 263 2.98 33.93 -17.81
N ILE A 264 3.31 32.64 -17.84
CA ILE A 264 4.69 32.14 -17.97
C ILE A 264 4.93 31.47 -19.33
N GLY A 265 4.14 31.82 -20.34
CA GLY A 265 4.34 31.40 -21.73
C GLY A 265 3.81 29.99 -22.07
N ALA A 266 3.12 29.30 -21.17
CA ALA A 266 2.53 28.00 -21.45
C ALA A 266 1.15 28.13 -22.10
N LYS A 267 0.76 27.15 -22.94
CA LYS A 267 -0.54 27.10 -23.58
C LYS A 267 -1.44 26.07 -22.88
N VAL A 268 -2.49 26.54 -22.21
CA VAL A 268 -3.46 25.64 -21.55
C VAL A 268 -4.46 25.10 -22.57
N MET A 269 -4.53 23.77 -22.67
CA MET A 269 -5.40 23.05 -23.60
C MET A 269 -6.62 22.45 -22.84
N GLY A 270 -7.74 22.32 -23.54
CA GLY A 270 -8.97 21.75 -22.95
C GLY A 270 -8.93 20.22 -22.84
N ASP A 271 -8.24 19.55 -23.75
CA ASP A 271 -8.19 18.09 -23.84
C ASP A 271 -6.79 17.59 -24.28
N ILE A 272 -6.55 16.30 -24.04
CA ILE A 272 -5.29 15.62 -24.39
C ILE A 272 -5.29 15.23 -25.86
N SER A 273 -4.17 15.45 -26.51
CA SER A 273 -3.93 15.11 -27.92
C SER A 273 -2.46 14.77 -28.15
N GLY A 274 -2.12 14.30 -29.34
CA GLY A 274 -0.74 14.09 -29.78
C GLY A 274 0.17 15.33 -29.75
N LEU A 275 -0.35 16.48 -29.36
CA LEU A 275 0.40 17.73 -29.23
C LEU A 275 0.54 18.16 -27.75
N THR A 276 0.04 17.40 -26.79
CA THR A 276 0.14 17.71 -25.37
C THR A 276 1.53 17.36 -24.85
N ASP A 277 2.20 18.32 -24.25
CA ASP A 277 3.54 18.15 -23.67
C ASP A 277 3.46 17.82 -22.18
N ILE A 278 2.45 18.35 -21.48
CA ILE A 278 2.34 18.27 -20.03
C ILE A 278 0.89 17.95 -19.64
N LEU A 279 0.73 16.95 -18.77
CA LEU A 279 -0.50 16.67 -18.04
C LEU A 279 -0.29 17.00 -16.56
N ILE A 280 -1.11 17.89 -16.02
CA ILE A 280 -1.10 18.25 -14.59
C ILE A 280 -2.34 17.64 -13.94
N VAL A 281 -2.12 16.76 -12.96
CA VAL A 281 -3.15 15.92 -12.35
C VAL A 281 -3.36 16.26 -10.88
N SER A 282 -4.61 16.19 -10.43
CA SER A 282 -4.90 16.33 -8.99
C SER A 282 -4.75 14.98 -8.28
N GLU A 283 -4.54 15.03 -6.97
CA GLU A 283 -4.55 13.86 -6.09
C GLU A 283 -5.83 13.02 -6.20
N ASN A 284 -6.95 13.65 -6.54
CA ASN A 284 -8.26 13.01 -6.76
C ASN A 284 -8.38 12.38 -8.17
N GLY A 285 -7.28 12.30 -8.91
CA GLY A 285 -7.23 11.66 -10.23
C GLY A 285 -7.70 12.53 -11.39
N VAL A 286 -7.84 11.88 -12.53
CA VAL A 286 -8.18 12.46 -13.84
C VAL A 286 -9.52 11.90 -14.31
N GLY A 287 -10.35 12.73 -14.96
CA GLY A 287 -11.60 12.24 -15.55
C GLY A 287 -11.34 11.11 -16.58
N LYS A 288 -12.18 10.06 -16.56
CA LYS A 288 -12.01 8.80 -17.32
C LYS A 288 -11.53 8.99 -18.77
N THR A 289 -12.21 9.82 -19.55
CA THR A 289 -11.87 10.06 -20.97
C THR A 289 -10.46 10.68 -21.16
N LYS A 290 -10.07 11.60 -20.27
CA LYS A 290 -8.73 12.21 -20.34
C LYS A 290 -7.65 11.23 -19.90
N LYS A 291 -7.97 10.37 -18.94
CA LYS A 291 -7.09 9.30 -18.49
C LYS A 291 -6.76 8.33 -19.63
N GLU A 292 -7.78 7.83 -20.31
CA GLU A 292 -7.62 6.92 -21.45
C GLU A 292 -6.76 7.54 -22.56
N LYS A 293 -7.04 8.80 -22.90
CA LYS A 293 -6.24 9.53 -23.90
C LYS A 293 -4.78 9.71 -23.48
N ALA A 294 -4.55 10.07 -22.22
CA ALA A 294 -3.19 10.30 -21.72
C ALA A 294 -2.37 9.00 -21.70
N LEU A 295 -2.95 7.90 -21.23
CA LEU A 295 -2.30 6.59 -21.25
C LEU A 295 -1.97 6.13 -22.67
N ALA A 296 -2.90 6.35 -23.61
CA ALA A 296 -2.66 6.05 -25.03
C ALA A 296 -1.49 6.88 -25.61
N GLU A 297 -1.40 8.18 -25.24
CA GLU A 297 -0.31 9.03 -25.71
C GLU A 297 1.05 8.67 -25.06
N LEU A 298 1.09 8.28 -23.80
CA LEU A 298 2.29 7.79 -23.14
C LEU A 298 2.84 6.50 -23.78
N VAL A 299 1.95 5.62 -24.24
CA VAL A 299 2.33 4.40 -24.98
C VAL A 299 2.85 4.74 -26.39
N LYS A 300 2.16 5.65 -27.10
CA LYS A 300 2.53 6.02 -28.48
C LYS A 300 3.82 6.83 -28.54
N ARG A 301 4.11 7.65 -27.54
CA ARG A 301 5.21 8.61 -27.53
C ARG A 301 5.90 8.61 -26.16
N PRO A 302 6.63 7.55 -25.82
CA PRO A 302 7.34 7.47 -24.53
C PRO A 302 8.29 8.67 -24.33
N GLY A 303 8.24 9.29 -23.16
CA GLY A 303 9.12 10.41 -22.80
C GLY A 303 8.76 11.76 -23.40
N THR A 304 7.63 11.90 -24.10
CA THR A 304 7.21 13.20 -24.69
C THR A 304 6.08 13.87 -23.92
N LEU A 305 5.27 13.11 -23.18
CA LEU A 305 4.23 13.62 -22.31
C LEU A 305 4.70 13.52 -20.86
N HIS A 306 4.94 14.66 -20.23
CA HIS A 306 5.31 14.75 -18.82
C HIS A 306 4.07 14.84 -17.93
N VAL A 307 4.10 14.18 -16.77
CA VAL A 307 2.97 14.20 -15.83
C VAL A 307 3.43 14.73 -14.48
N PHE A 308 2.78 15.80 -14.02
CA PHE A 308 3.08 16.46 -12.75
C PHE A 308 1.82 16.55 -11.87
N SER A 309 2.00 16.56 -10.56
CA SER A 309 0.91 16.80 -9.62
C SER A 309 0.49 18.28 -9.58
N HIS A 310 -0.79 18.54 -9.24
CA HIS A 310 -1.25 19.91 -8.98
C HIS A 310 -0.42 20.59 -7.89
N ASP A 311 -0.08 19.87 -6.83
CA ASP A 311 0.65 20.41 -5.69
C ASP A 311 2.09 20.80 -6.03
N ALA A 312 2.79 19.96 -6.78
CA ALA A 312 4.15 20.28 -7.22
C ALA A 312 4.17 21.49 -8.13
N VAL A 313 3.22 21.55 -9.10
CA VAL A 313 3.10 22.69 -10.01
C VAL A 313 2.68 23.95 -9.25
N ALA A 314 1.78 23.87 -8.28
CA ALA A 314 1.37 25.01 -7.46
C ALA A 314 2.57 25.59 -6.69
N ARG A 315 3.39 24.75 -6.06
CA ARG A 315 4.62 25.16 -5.39
C ARG A 315 5.60 25.86 -6.34
N LYS A 316 5.89 25.23 -7.49
CA LYS A 316 6.77 25.84 -8.51
C LYS A 316 6.26 27.20 -8.97
N LEU A 317 4.96 27.39 -9.06
CA LEU A 317 4.33 28.63 -9.48
C LEU A 317 4.12 29.65 -8.34
N GLY A 318 4.50 29.29 -7.11
CA GLY A 318 4.33 30.14 -5.91
C GLY A 318 2.87 30.36 -5.50
N LEU A 319 1.99 29.39 -5.77
CA LEU A 319 0.55 29.44 -5.48
C LEU A 319 0.19 28.84 -4.12
N ASP A 320 1.13 28.23 -3.44
CA ASP A 320 1.03 27.63 -2.11
C ASP A 320 1.17 28.64 -0.97
N LYS A 321 1.58 29.87 -1.28
CA LYS A 321 1.81 30.96 -0.32
C LYS A 321 0.71 32.01 -0.30
N GLU A 322 -0.37 31.79 -1.07
CA GLU A 322 -1.52 32.71 -1.19
C GLU A 322 -2.77 32.16 -0.44
#